data_605cda4d5e9053a4d89abc8da5fc219b
#
_entry.id   605cda4d5e9053a4d89abc8da5fc219b
#
_cell.length_a   1.000
_cell.length_b   1.000
_cell.length_c   1.000
_cell.angle_alpha   90.00
_cell.angle_beta   90.00
_cell.angle_gamma   90.00
#
_symmetry.space_group_name_H-M   'P 1'
#
loop_
_entity.id
_entity.type
_entity.pdbx_description
1 polymer ?
#
loop_
_entity_poly.entity_id
_entity_poly.type
_entity_poly.pdbx_seq_one_letter_code
_entity_poly.pdbx_strand_id
1 'polypeptide(L)'
;LGIEQLKRLDNSIKQRNKNHILYLKLLRGDIFFKNFNLKGSSNYGLHLILKQPNSNLFKKVLYILNKNSVEYRLGSLGNQLRQPYLKRYKKNRYLKALKITEHMHFFSVYFGNNQFLSKKLIIKLCKNLNSITI
;
A
#
# COMPACT_ATOMS: atom_id res chain seq x y z
N LEU A 1 -23.72 17.89 -4.94
CA LEU A 1 -22.49 17.38 -4.27
C LEU A 1 -21.38 17.06 -5.28
N GLY A 2 -21.63 16.31 -6.37
CA GLY A 2 -20.59 15.88 -7.33
C GLY A 2 -19.88 17.05 -8.02
N ILE A 3 -20.59 18.05 -8.49
CA ILE A 3 -20.02 19.22 -9.19
C ILE A 3 -19.04 19.98 -8.28
N GLU A 4 -19.37 20.18 -7.02
CA GLU A 4 -18.50 20.88 -6.06
C GLU A 4 -17.23 20.05 -5.75
N GLN A 5 -17.34 18.71 -5.74
CA GLN A 5 -16.18 17.83 -5.57
C GLN A 5 -15.27 17.88 -6.80
N LEU A 6 -15.83 17.92 -8.00
CA LEU A 6 -15.05 18.06 -9.25
C LEU A 6 -14.22 19.35 -9.28
N LYS A 7 -14.76 20.48 -8.83
CA LYS A 7 -14.00 21.76 -8.73
C LYS A 7 -12.73 21.66 -7.89
N ARG A 8 -12.69 20.72 -6.92
CA ARG A 8 -11.56 20.53 -6.00
C ARG A 8 -10.67 19.35 -6.38
N LEU A 9 -11.06 18.55 -7.38
CA LEU A 9 -10.44 17.25 -7.68
C LEU A 9 -8.97 17.40 -8.04
N ASP A 10 -8.61 18.32 -8.93
CA ASP A 10 -7.24 18.51 -9.41
C ASP A 10 -6.29 18.90 -8.27
N ASN A 11 -6.73 19.80 -7.39
CA ASN A 11 -5.95 20.19 -6.22
C ASN A 11 -5.76 19.02 -5.25
N SER A 12 -6.80 18.21 -5.06
CA SER A 12 -6.74 17.00 -4.21
C SER A 12 -5.78 15.96 -4.79
N ILE A 13 -5.81 15.72 -6.11
CA ILE A 13 -4.88 14.83 -6.82
C ILE A 13 -3.45 15.36 -6.68
N LYS A 14 -3.22 16.64 -6.94
CA LYS A 14 -1.89 17.28 -6.81
C LYS A 14 -1.32 17.10 -5.40
N GLN A 15 -2.13 17.28 -4.35
CA GLN A 15 -1.68 17.11 -2.98
C GLN A 15 -1.40 15.64 -2.65
N ARG A 16 -2.27 14.72 -3.06
CA ARG A 16 -2.06 13.26 -2.89
C ARG A 16 -0.80 12.78 -3.59
N ASN A 17 -0.51 13.29 -4.79
CA ASN A 17 0.71 12.95 -5.52
C ASN A 17 1.97 13.45 -4.78
N LYS A 18 1.94 14.68 -4.24
CA LYS A 18 3.04 15.19 -3.38
C LYS A 18 3.26 14.30 -2.15
N ASN A 19 2.20 13.89 -1.49
CA ASN A 19 2.27 13.01 -0.33
C ASN A 19 2.89 11.65 -0.71
N HIS A 20 2.46 11.07 -1.84
CA HIS A 20 2.96 9.77 -2.30
C HIS A 20 4.45 9.83 -2.67
N ILE A 21 4.88 10.86 -3.38
CA ILE A 21 6.30 11.08 -3.72
C ILE A 21 7.14 11.20 -2.43
N LEU A 22 6.68 12.00 -1.47
CA LEU A 22 7.35 12.14 -0.17
C LEU A 22 7.44 10.79 0.56
N TYR A 23 6.34 10.05 0.62
CA TYR A 23 6.27 8.74 1.22
C TYR A 23 7.29 7.76 0.60
N LEU A 24 7.30 7.64 -0.72
CA LEU A 24 8.25 6.76 -1.42
C LEU A 24 9.70 7.20 -1.23
N LYS A 25 9.96 8.51 -1.18
CA LYS A 25 11.32 9.04 -0.91
C LYS A 25 11.83 8.62 0.46
N LEU A 26 10.96 8.63 1.47
CA LEU A 26 11.34 8.35 2.86
C LEU A 26 11.43 6.86 3.21
N LEU A 27 10.69 5.99 2.52
CA LEU A 27 10.71 4.55 2.80
C LEU A 27 12.06 3.90 2.49
N ARG A 28 12.45 2.94 3.33
CA ARG A 28 13.61 2.06 3.09
C ARG A 28 13.38 1.16 1.87
N GLY A 29 14.23 1.33 0.85
CA GLY A 29 14.13 0.58 -0.39
C GLY A 29 14.72 -0.84 -0.33
N ASP A 30 15.41 -1.22 0.73
CA ASP A 30 15.86 -2.60 1.00
C ASP A 30 14.71 -3.49 1.52
N ILE A 31 13.78 -2.92 2.28
CA ILE A 31 12.63 -3.63 2.85
C ILE A 31 11.39 -3.52 1.96
N PHE A 32 11.09 -2.31 1.48
CA PHE A 32 9.82 -1.99 0.82
C PHE A 32 9.99 -1.78 -0.68
N PHE A 33 9.00 -2.23 -1.44
CA PHE A 33 8.90 -1.94 -2.86
C PHE A 33 8.57 -0.45 -3.07
N LYS A 34 9.31 0.22 -3.97
CA LYS A 34 9.19 1.67 -4.21
C LYS A 34 8.97 2.05 -5.67
N ASN A 35 9.14 1.10 -6.59
CA ASN A 35 9.14 1.38 -8.02
C ASN A 35 7.70 1.32 -8.58
N PHE A 36 6.90 2.34 -8.29
CA PHE A 36 5.55 2.48 -8.80
C PHE A 36 5.51 3.37 -10.03
N ASN A 37 4.72 2.99 -11.05
CA ASN A 37 4.39 3.89 -12.13
C ASN A 37 3.31 4.88 -11.66
N LEU A 38 3.69 6.14 -11.50
CA LEU A 38 2.80 7.20 -10.98
C LEU A 38 2.09 7.98 -12.09
N LYS A 39 2.37 7.68 -13.38
CA LYS A 39 1.76 8.38 -14.51
C LYS A 39 0.25 8.12 -14.55
N GLY A 40 -0.53 9.20 -14.57
CA GLY A 40 -2.01 9.12 -14.63
C GLY A 40 -2.69 8.68 -13.33
N SER A 41 -1.94 8.49 -12.24
CA SER A 41 -2.50 8.04 -10.96
C SER A 41 -2.98 9.21 -10.10
N SER A 42 -4.13 9.03 -9.43
CA SER A 42 -4.62 9.95 -8.40
C SER A 42 -4.08 9.64 -7.01
N ASN A 43 -3.40 8.51 -6.83
CA ASN A 43 -2.74 8.07 -5.59
C ASN A 43 -3.61 8.22 -4.33
N TYR A 44 -4.88 7.78 -4.39
CA TYR A 44 -5.80 7.88 -3.25
C TYR A 44 -5.40 7.00 -2.06
N GLY A 45 -4.56 5.99 -2.30
CA GLY A 45 -3.99 5.12 -1.29
C GLY A 45 -2.46 5.10 -1.35
N LEU A 46 -1.83 4.93 -0.19
CA LEU A 46 -0.42 4.64 -0.05
C LEU A 46 -0.25 3.12 0.11
N HIS A 47 0.49 2.51 -0.79
CA HIS A 47 0.75 1.07 -0.76
C HIS A 47 2.06 0.79 -0.03
N LEU A 48 2.05 -0.22 0.84
CA LEU A 48 3.22 -0.73 1.53
C LEU A 48 3.36 -2.21 1.21
N ILE A 49 4.38 -2.56 0.44
CA ILE A 49 4.63 -3.91 -0.07
C ILE A 49 6.03 -4.33 0.36
N LEU A 50 6.16 -5.47 1.02
CA LEU A 50 7.49 -6.04 1.30
C LEU A 50 8.15 -6.48 0.00
N LYS A 51 9.45 -6.26 -0.15
CA LYS A 51 10.21 -6.78 -1.31
C LYS A 51 10.31 -8.29 -1.32
N GLN A 52 10.50 -8.88 -0.14
CA GLN A 52 10.66 -10.31 0.03
C GLN A 52 9.58 -10.88 0.95
N PRO A 53 9.12 -12.11 0.70
CA PRO A 53 8.19 -12.80 1.59
C PRO A 53 8.82 -12.99 2.99
N ASN A 54 8.25 -12.35 3.99
CA ASN A 54 8.68 -12.50 5.38
C ASN A 54 7.51 -12.22 6.34
N SER A 55 6.90 -13.27 6.86
CA SER A 55 5.72 -13.17 7.72
C SER A 55 6.02 -12.47 9.06
N ASN A 56 7.20 -12.68 9.64
CA ASN A 56 7.57 -12.03 10.90
C ASN A 56 7.78 -10.53 10.70
N LEU A 57 8.45 -10.15 9.61
CA LEU A 57 8.64 -8.76 9.24
C LEU A 57 7.29 -8.10 8.95
N PHE A 58 6.39 -8.78 8.24
CA PHE A 58 5.05 -8.27 7.95
C PHE A 58 4.23 -8.05 9.22
N LYS A 59 4.29 -8.95 10.20
CA LYS A 59 3.67 -8.74 11.53
C LYS A 59 4.22 -7.50 12.24
N LYS A 60 5.54 -7.24 12.18
CA LYS A 60 6.14 -6.02 12.72
C LYS A 60 5.60 -4.78 12.03
N VAL A 61 5.42 -4.81 10.70
CA VAL A 61 4.81 -3.72 9.92
C VAL A 61 3.39 -3.43 10.42
N LEU A 62 2.55 -4.48 10.52
CA LEU A 62 1.16 -4.33 11.00
C LEU A 62 1.10 -3.78 12.43
N TYR A 63 1.99 -4.23 13.31
CA TYR A 63 2.11 -3.70 14.66
C TYR A 63 2.41 -2.18 14.65
N ILE A 64 3.34 -1.73 13.79
CA ILE A 64 3.66 -0.30 13.67
C ILE A 64 2.47 0.51 13.14
N LEU A 65 1.76 0.00 12.14
CA LEU A 65 0.56 0.65 11.63
C LEU A 65 -0.50 0.82 12.73
N ASN A 66 -0.78 -0.24 13.47
CA ASN A 66 -1.72 -0.21 14.60
C ASN A 66 -1.27 0.78 15.70
N LYS A 67 0.00 0.74 16.09
CA LYS A 67 0.58 1.67 17.10
C LYS A 67 0.48 3.15 16.67
N ASN A 68 0.47 3.42 15.38
CA ASN A 68 0.29 4.77 14.83
C ASN A 68 -1.17 5.08 14.46
N SER A 69 -2.13 4.25 14.86
CA SER A 69 -3.57 4.40 14.57
C SER A 69 -3.86 4.58 13.07
N VAL A 70 -3.11 3.85 12.24
CA VAL A 70 -3.32 3.86 10.78
C VAL A 70 -4.34 2.80 10.43
N GLU A 71 -5.49 3.20 9.92
CA GLU A 71 -6.46 2.27 9.32
C GLU A 71 -5.91 1.78 7.99
N TYR A 72 -5.85 0.47 7.80
CA TYR A 72 -5.31 -0.15 6.58
C TYR A 72 -6.19 -1.31 6.09
N ARG A 73 -5.99 -1.69 4.85
CA ARG A 73 -6.57 -2.88 4.24
C ARG A 73 -5.46 -3.83 3.80
N LEU A 74 -5.65 -5.12 4.08
CA LEU A 74 -4.69 -6.17 3.73
C LEU A 74 -4.78 -6.55 2.24
N GLY A 75 -3.65 -6.97 1.69
CA GLY A 75 -3.58 -7.66 0.41
C GLY A 75 -3.86 -6.78 -0.81
N SER A 76 -3.85 -5.46 -0.68
CA SER A 76 -4.21 -4.54 -1.78
C SER A 76 -5.53 -4.94 -2.46
N LEU A 77 -5.51 -5.57 -3.62
CA LEU A 77 -6.70 -6.14 -4.28
C LEU A 77 -6.90 -7.64 -3.96
N GLY A 78 -5.92 -8.26 -3.28
CA GLY A 78 -5.92 -9.67 -2.94
C GLY A 78 -5.81 -10.61 -4.16
N ASN A 79 -5.73 -11.91 -3.89
CA ASN A 79 -5.82 -12.92 -4.94
C ASN A 79 -7.24 -13.46 -5.05
N GLN A 80 -7.97 -13.07 -6.09
CA GLN A 80 -9.35 -13.47 -6.33
C GLN A 80 -9.53 -15.00 -6.43
N LEU A 81 -8.51 -15.74 -6.91
CA LEU A 81 -8.58 -17.20 -6.96
C LEU A 81 -8.64 -17.88 -5.58
N ARG A 82 -8.40 -17.13 -4.50
CA ARG A 82 -8.56 -17.60 -3.12
C ARG A 82 -10.00 -17.52 -2.62
N GLN A 83 -10.86 -16.82 -3.35
CA GLN A 83 -12.26 -16.70 -2.99
C GLN A 83 -13.00 -18.05 -3.12
N PRO A 84 -13.91 -18.38 -2.19
CA PRO A 84 -14.60 -19.68 -2.18
C PRO A 84 -15.33 -20.01 -3.49
N TYR A 85 -15.96 -19.00 -4.11
CA TYR A 85 -16.71 -19.18 -5.35
C TYR A 85 -15.84 -19.45 -6.58
N LEU A 86 -14.51 -19.18 -6.49
CA LEU A 86 -13.56 -19.47 -7.57
C LEU A 86 -12.77 -20.78 -7.36
N LYS A 87 -13.06 -21.56 -6.33
CA LYS A 87 -12.35 -22.82 -6.02
C LYS A 87 -12.29 -23.75 -7.23
N ARG A 88 -13.37 -23.86 -8.04
CA ARG A 88 -13.43 -24.71 -9.25
C ARG A 88 -12.41 -24.31 -10.33
N TYR A 89 -11.97 -23.07 -10.36
CA TYR A 89 -10.99 -22.54 -11.31
C TYR A 89 -9.55 -22.59 -10.79
N LYS A 90 -9.35 -22.98 -9.53
CA LYS A 90 -8.06 -23.02 -8.85
C LYS A 90 -7.25 -24.22 -9.34
N LYS A 91 -6.58 -24.08 -10.49
CA LYS A 91 -5.61 -25.06 -10.99
C LYS A 91 -4.21 -24.63 -10.58
N ASN A 92 -3.34 -25.59 -10.20
CA ASN A 92 -1.96 -25.34 -9.76
C ASN A 92 -1.14 -24.49 -10.76
N ARG A 93 -1.40 -24.63 -12.07
CA ARG A 93 -0.75 -23.82 -13.10
C ARG A 93 -1.02 -22.33 -12.95
N TYR A 94 -2.24 -21.93 -12.53
CA TYR A 94 -2.58 -20.52 -12.33
C TYR A 94 -1.91 -19.95 -11.08
N LEU A 95 -1.81 -20.71 -10.00
CA LEU A 95 -1.11 -20.29 -8.79
C LEU A 95 0.38 -20.05 -9.06
N LYS A 96 1.01 -20.89 -9.88
CA LYS A 96 2.42 -20.70 -10.29
C LYS A 96 2.60 -19.44 -11.14
N ALA A 97 1.66 -19.14 -12.04
CA ALA A 97 1.70 -17.95 -12.89
C ALA A 97 1.45 -16.64 -12.10
N LEU A 98 0.73 -16.72 -10.97
CA LEU A 98 0.31 -15.57 -10.18
C LEU A 98 1.20 -15.30 -8.95
N LYS A 99 2.50 -15.59 -9.03
CA LYS A 99 3.45 -15.39 -7.92
C LYS A 99 3.42 -13.97 -7.34
N ILE A 100 3.35 -12.95 -8.21
CA ILE A 100 3.28 -11.55 -7.79
C ILE A 100 1.97 -11.27 -7.07
N THR A 101 0.85 -11.76 -7.58
CA THR A 101 -0.47 -11.60 -6.96
C THR A 101 -0.53 -12.29 -5.58
N GLU A 102 0.05 -13.47 -5.44
CA GLU A 102 0.19 -14.17 -4.16
C GLU A 102 1.07 -13.38 -3.18
N HIS A 103 2.20 -12.86 -3.66
CA HIS A 103 3.07 -12.03 -2.85
C HIS A 103 2.32 -10.79 -2.33
N MET A 104 1.62 -10.07 -3.19
CA MET A 104 0.83 -8.91 -2.81
C MET A 104 -0.31 -9.27 -1.86
N HIS A 105 -0.96 -10.43 -2.05
CA HIS A 105 -2.03 -10.89 -1.17
C HIS A 105 -1.58 -11.03 0.29
N PHE A 106 -0.37 -11.59 0.52
CA PHE A 106 0.12 -11.88 1.86
C PHE A 106 1.04 -10.81 2.46
N PHE A 107 1.70 -10.01 1.63
CA PHE A 107 2.79 -9.13 2.05
C PHE A 107 2.58 -7.67 1.63
N SER A 108 1.33 -7.28 1.40
CA SER A 108 1.01 -5.88 1.15
C SER A 108 -0.16 -5.38 1.98
N VAL A 109 -0.13 -4.10 2.24
CA VAL A 109 -1.26 -3.33 2.78
C VAL A 109 -1.39 -2.02 2.01
N TYR A 110 -2.57 -1.41 2.05
CA TYR A 110 -2.73 -0.02 1.66
C TYR A 110 -3.53 0.74 2.70
N PHE A 111 -3.31 2.03 2.77
CA PHE A 111 -4.00 2.96 3.67
C PHE A 111 -4.27 4.29 2.98
N GLY A 112 -5.18 5.07 3.53
CA GLY A 112 -5.68 6.28 2.89
C GLY A 112 -4.60 7.34 2.67
N ASN A 113 -4.63 7.99 1.50
CA ASN A 113 -3.84 9.16 1.18
C ASN A 113 -4.80 10.34 0.99
N ASN A 114 -5.23 10.91 2.09
CA ASN A 114 -6.11 12.07 2.07
C ASN A 114 -5.32 13.34 1.72
N GLN A 115 -5.91 14.26 0.98
CA GLN A 115 -5.31 15.55 0.63
C GLN A 115 -4.97 16.43 1.86
N PHE A 116 -5.63 16.18 2.99
CA PHE A 116 -5.36 16.88 4.27
C PHE A 116 -4.30 16.19 5.13
N LEU A 117 -3.76 15.04 4.68
CA LEU A 117 -2.71 14.31 5.41
C LEU A 117 -1.47 15.20 5.55
N SER A 118 -1.06 15.48 6.79
CA SER A 118 0.08 16.35 7.04
C SER A 118 1.41 15.64 6.74
N LYS A 119 2.38 16.40 6.24
CA LYS A 119 3.74 15.92 6.01
C LYS A 119 4.39 15.34 7.28
N LYS A 120 4.09 15.94 8.46
CA LYS A 120 4.60 15.47 9.75
C LYS A 120 4.17 14.03 10.06
N LEU A 121 2.92 13.68 9.76
CA LEU A 121 2.41 12.31 9.96
C LEU A 121 3.08 11.32 9.01
N ILE A 122 3.28 11.69 7.74
CA ILE A 122 3.99 10.84 6.76
C ILE A 122 5.43 10.59 7.24
N ILE A 123 6.15 11.64 7.65
CA ILE A 123 7.53 11.55 8.14
C ILE A 123 7.59 10.65 9.38
N LYS A 124 6.70 10.87 10.36
CA LYS A 124 6.63 10.07 11.58
C LYS A 124 6.39 8.60 11.28
N LEU A 125 5.42 8.30 10.41
CA LEU A 125 5.10 6.92 10.03
C LEU A 125 6.29 6.25 9.32
N CYS A 126 6.90 6.92 8.33
CA CYS A 126 8.06 6.39 7.62
C CYS A 126 9.26 6.17 8.57
N LYS A 127 9.52 7.08 9.53
CA LYS A 127 10.56 6.89 10.54
C LYS A 127 10.32 5.60 11.35
N ASN A 128 9.08 5.37 11.80
CA ASN A 128 8.73 4.18 12.57
C ASN A 128 8.80 2.90 11.71
N LEU A 129 8.38 2.94 10.45
CA LEU A 129 8.51 1.80 9.53
C LEU A 129 9.98 1.49 9.21
N ASN A 130 10.81 2.51 9.09
CA ASN A 130 12.22 2.37 8.79
C ASN A 130 13.06 1.86 9.99
N SER A 131 12.56 1.96 11.22
CA SER A 131 13.23 1.43 12.40
C SER A 131 13.08 -0.09 12.56
N ILE A 132 12.35 -0.75 11.67
CA ILE A 132 12.22 -2.22 11.71
C ILE A 132 13.58 -2.87 11.39
N THR A 133 14.03 -3.73 12.29
CA THR A 133 15.16 -4.63 12.06
C THR A 133 14.68 -5.90 11.39
N ILE A 134 15.41 -6.32 10.36
CA ILE A 134 15.16 -7.55 9.57
C ILE A 134 15.54 -8.78 10.39
#